data_bc458d251c52228ea62a4f3442f9ac02
#
_entry.id   bc458d251c52228ea62a4f3442f9ac02
#
_cell.length_a   1.000
_cell.length_b   1.000
_cell.length_c   1.000
_cell.angle_alpha   90.00
_cell.angle_beta   90.00
_cell.angle_gamma   90.00
#
_symmetry.space_group_name_H-M   'P 1'
#
loop_
_entity.id
_entity.type
_entity.pdbx_description
1 polymer ?
#
loop_
_entity_poly.entity_id
_entity_poly.type
_entity_poly.pdbx_seq_one_letter_code
_entity_poly.pdbx_strand_id
1 'polypeptide(L)'
;YNTVAYAISIIYGRPVREVMKENYNDLLEKYHALRTLYGQIEFTTFHQSFGYEEFVEGIKPVFIQVMNERGERSRKEEMVYRVDQGVFRRFCDEAAKNPEEKYVFIIDEINRGNVSKIFGEMITLIEPTKRIGQAEAATVKLAYSQEAFGVPENVYIIGTMNTADRSIAMLDSALRRRFDFIEMMPNPDLLDGVVVDGVDIKKLILKINKRVEILCDRDHTIGHAYFMQLKQRPTLAVLAHIFKNSIVPLLQEYFYDDYEKIRLVLGDANKEENEQFVRATAVDYAQVFGSNAELYLENDQIYSINNAAFANINAYLKI
;
A
#
# COMPACT_ATOMS: atom_id res chain seq x y z
N TYR A 1 -9.95 -1.30 -1.52
CA TYR A 1 -11.27 -1.81 -1.12
C TYR A 1 -11.47 -1.76 0.39
N ASN A 2 -10.65 -2.45 1.17
CA ASN A 2 -10.81 -2.52 2.63
C ASN A 2 -10.79 -1.14 3.29
N THR A 3 -9.85 -0.27 2.93
CA THR A 3 -9.74 1.11 3.44
C THR A 3 -11.03 1.91 3.20
N VAL A 4 -11.62 1.80 2.00
CA VAL A 4 -12.89 2.42 1.65
C VAL A 4 -14.03 1.87 2.52
N ALA A 5 -14.10 0.55 2.70
CA ALA A 5 -15.13 -0.09 3.53
C ALA A 5 -15.02 0.34 5.01
N TYR A 6 -13.81 0.44 5.55
CA TYR A 6 -13.57 0.93 6.91
C TYR A 6 -13.98 2.40 7.06
N ALA A 7 -13.62 3.27 6.11
CA ALA A 7 -14.00 4.67 6.16
C ALA A 7 -15.52 4.85 6.14
N ILE A 8 -16.21 4.15 5.24
CA ILE A 8 -17.69 4.14 5.16
C ILE A 8 -18.32 3.58 6.44
N SER A 9 -17.77 2.50 7.00
CA SER A 9 -18.19 1.89 8.26
C SER A 9 -18.14 2.88 9.42
N ILE A 10 -17.06 3.65 9.54
CA ILE A 10 -16.87 4.66 10.58
C ILE A 10 -17.91 5.78 10.42
N ILE A 11 -18.03 6.36 9.22
CA ILE A 11 -18.90 7.51 8.96
C ILE A 11 -20.37 7.15 9.23
N TYR A 12 -20.83 6.02 8.72
CA TYR A 12 -22.22 5.60 8.90
C TYR A 12 -22.52 4.85 10.21
N GLY A 13 -21.49 4.56 11.03
CA GLY A 13 -21.64 3.81 12.28
C GLY A 13 -22.12 2.37 12.09
N ARG A 14 -21.79 1.73 10.93
CA ARG A 14 -22.20 0.39 10.57
C ARG A 14 -21.05 -0.61 10.73
N PRO A 15 -21.32 -1.87 11.13
CA PRO A 15 -20.26 -2.89 11.19
C PRO A 15 -19.57 -3.07 9.82
N VAL A 16 -18.23 -3.07 9.81
CA VAL A 16 -17.45 -3.18 8.57
C VAL A 16 -17.78 -4.45 7.77
N ARG A 17 -18.12 -5.55 8.46
CA ARG A 17 -18.52 -6.82 7.83
C ARG A 17 -19.81 -6.71 7.01
N GLU A 18 -20.70 -5.81 7.37
CA GLU A 18 -21.92 -5.51 6.60
C GLU A 18 -21.60 -4.66 5.38
N VAL A 19 -20.78 -3.63 5.58
CA VAL A 19 -20.34 -2.74 4.48
C VAL A 19 -19.58 -3.54 3.41
N MET A 20 -18.72 -4.48 3.80
CA MET A 20 -17.97 -5.35 2.87
C MET A 20 -18.84 -6.31 2.05
N LYS A 21 -20.13 -6.48 2.38
CA LYS A 21 -21.07 -7.27 1.56
C LYS A 21 -21.73 -6.46 0.45
N GLU A 22 -21.62 -5.14 0.50
CA GLU A 22 -22.19 -4.26 -0.52
C GLU A 22 -21.44 -4.37 -1.86
N ASN A 23 -22.10 -3.98 -2.94
CA ASN A 23 -21.47 -3.96 -4.25
C ASN A 23 -20.29 -2.97 -4.25
N TYR A 24 -19.20 -3.35 -4.90
CA TYR A 24 -17.99 -2.51 -4.95
C TYR A 24 -18.23 -1.14 -5.58
N ASN A 25 -19.01 -1.07 -6.66
CA ASN A 25 -19.29 0.20 -7.34
C ASN A 25 -20.11 1.13 -6.46
N ASP A 26 -21.09 0.59 -5.73
CA ASP A 26 -21.91 1.38 -4.79
C ASP A 26 -21.04 1.94 -3.64
N LEU A 27 -20.09 1.14 -3.14
CA LEU A 27 -19.14 1.61 -2.12
C LEU A 27 -18.22 2.72 -2.66
N LEU A 28 -17.79 2.58 -3.91
CA LEU A 28 -16.93 3.57 -4.56
C LEU A 28 -17.67 4.88 -4.80
N GLU A 29 -18.93 4.84 -5.23
CA GLU A 29 -19.78 6.02 -5.38
C GLU A 29 -19.99 6.75 -4.04
N LYS A 30 -20.31 6.01 -2.97
CA LYS A 30 -20.42 6.56 -1.61
C LYS A 30 -19.11 7.21 -1.16
N TYR A 31 -17.98 6.54 -1.37
CA TYR A 31 -16.66 7.07 -1.04
C TYR A 31 -16.37 8.38 -1.77
N HIS A 32 -16.64 8.43 -3.07
CA HIS A 32 -16.46 9.66 -3.86
C HIS A 32 -17.37 10.79 -3.38
N ALA A 33 -18.63 10.51 -3.07
CA ALA A 33 -19.54 11.51 -2.54
C ALA A 33 -19.06 12.05 -1.18
N LEU A 34 -18.68 11.16 -0.25
CA LEU A 34 -18.14 11.54 1.06
C LEU A 34 -16.86 12.37 0.97
N ARG A 35 -16.02 12.07 -0.02
CA ARG A 35 -14.76 12.80 -0.25
C ARG A 35 -14.98 14.15 -0.93
N THR A 36 -15.75 14.18 -2.01
CA THR A 36 -15.81 15.37 -2.90
C THR A 36 -16.98 16.31 -2.61
N LEU A 37 -18.13 15.79 -2.16
CA LEU A 37 -19.32 16.60 -1.89
C LEU A 37 -19.41 16.99 -0.43
N TYR A 38 -19.10 16.08 0.49
CA TYR A 38 -19.27 16.30 1.93
C TYR A 38 -17.95 16.64 2.65
N GLY A 39 -16.80 16.38 2.04
CA GLY A 39 -15.50 16.66 2.66
C GLY A 39 -15.19 15.82 3.92
N GLN A 40 -15.96 14.74 4.15
CA GLN A 40 -15.83 13.88 5.32
C GLN A 40 -14.69 12.86 5.20
N ILE A 41 -14.12 12.67 4.01
CA ILE A 41 -12.96 11.82 3.76
C ILE A 41 -11.87 12.65 3.10
N GLU A 42 -10.68 12.64 3.70
CA GLU A 42 -9.45 13.14 3.08
C GLU A 42 -8.46 11.99 2.88
N PHE A 43 -7.69 12.07 1.82
CA PHE A 43 -6.73 11.03 1.44
C PHE A 43 -5.40 11.67 1.08
N THR A 44 -4.32 11.17 1.72
CA THR A 44 -2.94 11.54 1.38
C THR A 44 -2.06 10.31 1.33
N THR A 45 -0.95 10.39 0.59
CA THR A 45 0.07 9.32 0.55
C THR A 45 1.36 9.87 1.12
N PHE A 46 1.94 9.14 2.08
CA PHE A 46 3.25 9.53 2.60
C PHE A 46 4.35 9.03 1.66
N HIS A 47 5.39 9.83 1.53
CA HIS A 47 6.62 9.52 0.79
C HIS A 47 7.81 10.18 1.48
N GLN A 48 9.03 9.85 1.08
CA GLN A 48 10.25 10.30 1.76
C GLN A 48 10.38 11.82 1.90
N SER A 49 9.86 12.58 0.92
CA SER A 49 9.90 14.05 0.93
C SER A 49 8.69 14.71 1.59
N PHE A 50 7.68 13.93 2.03
CA PHE A 50 6.49 14.49 2.68
C PHE A 50 6.86 14.92 4.10
N GLY A 51 6.51 16.14 4.48
CA GLY A 51 6.92 16.78 5.72
C GLY A 51 5.78 17.39 6.52
N TYR A 52 6.17 17.98 7.65
CA TYR A 52 5.28 18.73 8.53
C TYR A 52 4.59 19.88 7.80
N GLU A 53 5.30 20.49 6.85
CA GLU A 53 4.86 21.66 6.11
C GLU A 53 3.66 21.35 5.18
N GLU A 54 3.59 20.14 4.63
CA GLU A 54 2.46 19.69 3.83
C GLU A 54 1.32 19.17 4.72
N PHE A 55 1.65 18.59 5.87
CA PHE A 55 0.70 17.91 6.73
C PHE A 55 -0.01 18.87 7.70
N VAL A 56 0.75 19.67 8.43
CA VAL A 56 0.23 20.54 9.50
C VAL A 56 0.20 22.01 9.07
N GLU A 57 1.35 22.62 8.89
CA GLU A 57 1.48 24.00 8.40
C GLU A 57 2.90 24.27 7.90
N GLY A 58 3.04 25.16 6.94
CA GLY A 58 4.33 25.52 6.39
C GLY A 58 4.38 26.95 5.86
N ILE A 59 5.59 27.49 5.78
CA ILE A 59 5.82 28.84 5.25
C ILE A 59 5.95 28.77 3.74
N LYS A 60 5.11 29.52 3.01
CA LYS A 60 5.15 29.63 1.55
C LYS A 60 5.37 31.05 1.08
N PRO A 61 6.21 31.26 0.07
CA PRO A 61 6.31 32.57 -0.60
C PRO A 61 5.04 32.84 -1.41
N VAL A 62 4.47 34.02 -1.25
CA VAL A 62 3.35 34.49 -2.05
C VAL A 62 3.68 35.88 -2.60
N PHE A 63 3.28 36.13 -3.85
CA PHE A 63 3.44 37.47 -4.44
C PHE A 63 2.17 38.28 -4.18
N ILE A 64 2.34 39.44 -3.54
CA ILE A 64 1.26 40.37 -3.31
C ILE A 64 1.49 41.62 -4.18
N GLN A 65 0.40 42.16 -4.75
CA GLN A 65 0.46 43.44 -5.44
C GLN A 65 0.55 44.57 -4.41
N VAL A 66 1.57 45.36 -4.52
CA VAL A 66 1.73 46.57 -3.68
C VAL A 66 0.71 47.62 -4.10
N MET A 67 0.02 48.23 -3.12
CA MET A 67 -0.84 49.38 -3.36
C MET A 67 0.03 50.66 -3.40
N ASN A 68 -0.23 51.56 -4.35
CA ASN A 68 0.41 52.88 -4.37
C ASN A 68 -0.19 53.78 -3.27
N GLU A 69 0.40 54.93 -3.03
CA GLU A 69 -0.08 55.89 -2.02
C GLU A 69 -1.52 56.37 -2.23
N ARG A 70 -2.09 56.12 -3.42
CA ARG A 70 -3.50 56.46 -3.76
C ARG A 70 -4.46 55.27 -3.61
N GLY A 71 -3.97 54.12 -3.10
CA GLY A 71 -4.80 52.92 -2.93
C GLY A 71 -5.07 52.14 -4.23
N GLU A 72 -4.35 52.46 -5.33
CA GLU A 72 -4.47 51.77 -6.61
C GLU A 72 -3.46 50.60 -6.68
N ARG A 73 -3.80 49.52 -7.38
CA ARG A 73 -2.89 48.39 -7.59
C ARG A 73 -1.67 48.80 -8.41
N SER A 74 -0.50 48.72 -7.78
CA SER A 74 0.78 48.95 -8.46
C SER A 74 1.10 47.77 -9.40
N ARG A 75 1.91 48.03 -10.45
CA ARG A 75 2.51 46.94 -11.25
C ARG A 75 3.66 46.22 -10.53
N LYS A 76 4.06 46.66 -9.34
CA LYS A 76 5.09 46.01 -8.52
C LYS A 76 4.46 44.93 -7.70
N GLU A 77 5.02 43.73 -7.80
CA GLU A 77 4.75 42.62 -6.90
C GLU A 77 5.86 42.53 -5.87
N GLU A 78 5.49 42.28 -4.63
CA GLU A 78 6.40 42.04 -3.53
C GLU A 78 6.22 40.61 -3.03
N MET A 79 7.34 39.90 -2.83
CA MET A 79 7.31 38.57 -2.27
C MET A 79 7.24 38.67 -0.76
N VAL A 80 6.17 38.11 -0.19
CA VAL A 80 5.98 37.97 1.25
C VAL A 80 5.85 36.50 1.62
N TYR A 81 6.14 36.16 2.85
CA TYR A 81 5.98 34.82 3.36
C TYR A 81 4.69 34.73 4.15
N ARG A 82 3.92 33.65 3.90
CA ARG A 82 2.68 33.35 4.61
C ARG A 82 2.74 31.94 5.16
N VAL A 83 2.20 31.74 6.36
CA VAL A 83 1.94 30.41 6.90
C VAL A 83 0.67 29.86 6.26
N ASP A 84 0.81 28.77 5.51
CA ASP A 84 -0.29 28.02 4.92
C ASP A 84 -0.56 26.78 5.75
N GLN A 85 -1.85 26.46 5.91
CA GLN A 85 -2.27 25.24 6.60
C GLN A 85 -2.02 24.01 5.73
N GLY A 86 -1.48 22.96 6.35
CA GLY A 86 -1.33 21.65 5.75
C GLY A 86 -2.66 20.90 5.64
N VAL A 87 -2.63 19.74 4.96
CA VAL A 87 -3.85 18.96 4.65
C VAL A 87 -4.57 18.47 5.91
N PHE A 88 -3.84 17.97 6.91
CA PHE A 88 -4.42 17.46 8.15
C PHE A 88 -5.02 18.56 9.01
N ARG A 89 -4.34 19.70 9.12
CA ARG A 89 -4.84 20.85 9.88
C ARG A 89 -6.16 21.36 9.28
N ARG A 90 -6.21 21.61 7.96
CA ARG A 90 -7.45 22.04 7.28
C ARG A 90 -8.60 21.07 7.51
N PHE A 91 -8.31 19.76 7.44
CA PHE A 91 -9.30 18.72 7.65
C PHE A 91 -9.85 18.71 9.08
N CYS A 92 -8.98 18.89 10.09
CA CYS A 92 -9.39 19.02 11.49
C CYS A 92 -10.22 20.29 11.73
N ASP A 93 -9.83 21.42 11.13
CA ASP A 93 -10.59 22.67 11.25
C ASP A 93 -11.98 22.56 10.64
N GLU A 94 -12.15 21.79 9.57
CA GLU A 94 -13.47 21.51 8.98
C GLU A 94 -14.30 20.56 9.85
N ALA A 95 -13.69 19.50 10.35
CA ALA A 95 -14.33 18.56 11.26
C ALA A 95 -14.83 19.23 12.56
N ALA A 96 -14.07 20.19 13.08
CA ALA A 96 -14.44 20.95 14.29
C ALA A 96 -15.70 21.80 14.12
N LYS A 97 -16.06 22.21 12.89
CA LYS A 97 -17.29 22.97 12.60
C LYS A 97 -18.54 22.09 12.66
N ASN A 98 -18.38 20.77 12.48
CA ASN A 98 -19.47 19.80 12.41
C ASN A 98 -19.23 18.64 13.41
N PRO A 99 -19.30 18.89 14.72
CA PRO A 99 -18.88 17.92 15.74
C PRO A 99 -19.76 16.64 15.78
N GLU A 100 -21.00 16.72 15.29
CA GLU A 100 -21.93 15.58 15.22
C GLU A 100 -21.63 14.63 14.04
N GLU A 101 -20.84 15.08 13.08
CA GLU A 101 -20.48 14.27 11.91
C GLU A 101 -19.11 13.64 12.09
N LYS A 102 -18.90 12.45 11.52
CA LYS A 102 -17.64 11.74 11.58
C LYS A 102 -16.80 12.02 10.34
N TYR A 103 -15.52 12.23 10.55
CA TYR A 103 -14.53 12.56 9.54
C TYR A 103 -13.42 11.50 9.53
N VAL A 104 -13.00 11.04 8.36
CA VAL A 104 -11.98 10.00 8.21
C VAL A 104 -10.81 10.51 7.38
N PHE A 105 -9.64 10.61 8.00
CA PHE A 105 -8.38 10.95 7.33
C PHE A 105 -7.61 9.67 6.97
N ILE A 106 -7.38 9.45 5.69
CA ILE A 106 -6.68 8.25 5.18
C ILE A 106 -5.25 8.62 4.81
N ILE A 107 -4.30 7.92 5.40
CA ILE A 107 -2.86 8.03 5.11
C ILE A 107 -2.42 6.73 4.44
N ASP A 108 -2.18 6.78 3.14
CA ASP A 108 -1.64 5.65 2.41
C ASP A 108 -0.11 5.59 2.56
N GLU A 109 0.45 4.39 2.66
CA GLU A 109 1.89 4.17 2.83
C GLU A 109 2.48 4.94 4.03
N ILE A 110 1.79 4.90 5.18
CA ILE A 110 2.15 5.70 6.37
C ILE A 110 3.60 5.50 6.82
N ASN A 111 4.18 4.33 6.59
CA ASN A 111 5.57 4.00 6.94
C ASN A 111 6.62 4.46 5.92
N ARG A 112 6.23 4.97 4.74
CA ARG A 112 7.19 5.51 3.74
C ARG A 112 7.72 6.90 4.08
N GLY A 113 7.03 7.64 4.96
CA GLY A 113 7.50 8.92 5.48
C GLY A 113 8.12 8.81 6.86
N ASN A 114 8.86 9.82 7.28
CA ASN A 114 9.27 9.94 8.68
C ASN A 114 8.06 10.43 9.50
N VAL A 115 7.25 9.49 10.00
CA VAL A 115 5.96 9.78 10.63
C VAL A 115 6.10 10.69 11.85
N SER A 116 7.12 10.47 12.68
CA SER A 116 7.38 11.30 13.85
C SER A 116 7.72 12.75 13.46
N LYS A 117 8.46 12.96 12.36
CA LYS A 117 8.74 14.30 11.82
C LYS A 117 7.50 14.94 11.19
N ILE A 118 6.70 14.16 10.48
CA ILE A 118 5.48 14.64 9.81
C ILE A 118 4.42 15.07 10.80
N PHE A 119 4.18 14.26 11.84
CA PHE A 119 3.19 14.57 12.88
C PHE A 119 3.72 15.63 13.88
N GLY A 120 5.03 15.66 14.10
CA GLY A 120 5.62 16.58 15.09
C GLY A 120 4.89 16.50 16.44
N GLU A 121 4.48 17.64 16.98
CA GLU A 121 3.75 17.77 18.24
C GLU A 121 2.34 17.15 18.21
N MET A 122 1.76 16.92 17.00
CA MET A 122 0.45 16.29 16.84
C MET A 122 0.43 14.84 17.32
N ILE A 123 1.59 14.20 17.43
CA ILE A 123 1.69 12.78 17.79
C ILE A 123 1.00 12.47 19.14
N THR A 124 0.99 13.40 20.07
CA THR A 124 0.28 13.26 21.35
C THR A 124 -1.21 13.50 21.20
N LEU A 125 -1.62 14.38 20.31
CA LEU A 125 -3.03 14.79 20.13
C LEU A 125 -3.86 13.76 19.38
N ILE A 126 -3.23 12.82 18.67
CA ILE A 126 -3.97 11.75 17.99
C ILE A 126 -4.45 10.65 18.96
N GLU A 127 -3.98 10.63 20.20
CA GLU A 127 -4.49 9.72 21.22
C GLU A 127 -5.97 10.01 21.51
N PRO A 128 -6.84 8.98 21.59
CA PRO A 128 -8.27 9.18 21.79
C PRO A 128 -8.62 10.04 23.01
N THR A 129 -7.91 9.87 24.13
CA THR A 129 -8.17 10.62 25.38
C THR A 129 -7.74 12.08 25.31
N LYS A 130 -6.85 12.45 24.37
CA LYS A 130 -6.32 13.81 24.20
C LYS A 130 -7.07 14.65 23.16
N ARG A 131 -8.08 14.05 22.49
CA ARG A 131 -8.89 14.72 21.47
C ARG A 131 -9.74 15.83 22.08
N ILE A 132 -9.98 16.90 21.31
CA ILE A 132 -10.92 17.96 21.70
C ILE A 132 -12.32 17.36 21.81
N GLY A 133 -12.97 17.58 22.97
CA GLY A 133 -14.25 16.93 23.34
C GLY A 133 -14.08 15.87 24.42
N GLN A 134 -12.87 15.39 24.69
CA GLN A 134 -12.56 14.39 25.72
C GLN A 134 -12.13 15.01 27.04
N ALA A 135 -12.23 14.25 28.14
CA ALA A 135 -11.93 14.73 29.51
C ALA A 135 -10.48 15.18 29.70
N GLU A 136 -9.53 14.57 28.96
CA GLU A 136 -8.10 14.91 29.00
C GLU A 136 -7.67 15.68 27.75
N ALA A 137 -8.61 16.43 27.13
CA ALA A 137 -8.32 17.19 25.92
C ALA A 137 -7.06 18.05 26.06
N ALA A 138 -6.22 18.02 25.06
CA ALA A 138 -4.96 18.75 25.02
C ALA A 138 -4.84 19.57 23.73
N THR A 139 -4.13 20.67 23.82
CA THR A 139 -3.73 21.50 22.68
C THR A 139 -2.24 21.72 22.71
N VAL A 140 -1.65 21.95 21.53
CA VAL A 140 -0.26 22.36 21.38
C VAL A 140 -0.19 23.68 20.62
N LYS A 141 0.93 24.40 20.76
CA LYS A 141 1.24 25.53 19.89
C LYS A 141 1.97 25.04 18.67
N LEU A 142 1.44 25.38 17.50
CA LEU A 142 2.02 25.01 16.22
C LEU A 142 3.38 25.71 15.98
N ALA A 143 4.24 25.08 15.20
CA ALA A 143 5.62 25.50 15.05
C ALA A 143 5.80 26.88 14.38
N TYR A 144 5.02 27.19 13.36
CA TYR A 144 5.16 28.41 12.56
C TYR A 144 4.15 29.50 12.96
N SER A 145 2.87 29.18 13.04
CA SER A 145 1.82 30.14 13.38
C SER A 145 1.76 30.49 14.85
N GLN A 146 2.30 29.63 15.74
CA GLN A 146 2.16 29.71 17.20
C GLN A 146 0.69 29.66 17.70
N GLU A 147 -0.25 29.29 16.82
CA GLU A 147 -1.64 29.11 17.17
C GLU A 147 -1.83 27.84 18.02
N ALA A 148 -2.81 27.87 18.91
CA ALA A 148 -3.20 26.69 19.67
C ALA A 148 -4.00 25.76 18.75
N PHE A 149 -3.63 24.49 18.70
CA PHE A 149 -4.29 23.49 17.87
C PHE A 149 -4.57 22.21 18.67
N GLY A 150 -5.73 21.60 18.41
CA GLY A 150 -6.13 20.32 18.97
C GLY A 150 -6.83 19.48 17.91
N VAL A 151 -6.76 18.17 18.01
CA VAL A 151 -7.43 17.26 17.09
C VAL A 151 -8.83 16.97 17.60
N PRO A 152 -9.92 17.21 16.81
CA PRO A 152 -11.28 16.92 17.21
C PRO A 152 -11.54 15.42 17.42
N GLU A 153 -12.45 15.09 18.36
CA GLU A 153 -12.79 13.69 18.66
C GLU A 153 -13.47 12.96 17.50
N ASN A 154 -14.17 13.69 16.66
CA ASN A 154 -14.89 13.17 15.49
C ASN A 154 -13.99 12.89 14.27
N VAL A 155 -12.66 13.12 14.37
CA VAL A 155 -11.67 12.79 13.35
C VAL A 155 -11.07 11.41 13.60
N TYR A 156 -11.22 10.51 12.66
CA TYR A 156 -10.66 9.16 12.65
C TYR A 156 -9.50 9.09 11.65
N ILE A 157 -8.42 8.40 12.01
CA ILE A 157 -7.25 8.26 11.15
C ILE A 157 -7.09 6.79 10.76
N ILE A 158 -7.01 6.51 9.47
CA ILE A 158 -6.72 5.18 8.92
C ILE A 158 -5.36 5.26 8.22
N GLY A 159 -4.37 4.52 8.71
CA GLY A 159 -3.09 4.34 8.02
C GLY A 159 -3.04 3.01 7.28
N THR A 160 -2.57 2.98 6.04
CA THR A 160 -2.19 1.74 5.37
C THR A 160 -0.68 1.61 5.32
N MET A 161 -0.17 0.40 5.43
CA MET A 161 1.26 0.14 5.27
C MET A 161 1.48 -1.23 4.62
N ASN A 162 2.56 -1.33 3.85
CA ASN A 162 3.05 -2.60 3.36
C ASN A 162 4.18 -3.08 4.28
N THR A 163 3.97 -4.23 4.95
CA THR A 163 4.95 -4.83 5.87
C THR A 163 5.99 -5.68 5.15
N ALA A 164 5.71 -6.11 3.92
CA ALA A 164 6.65 -6.88 3.10
C ALA A 164 7.83 -6.05 2.60
N ASP A 165 7.69 -4.74 2.50
CA ASP A 165 8.76 -3.86 2.02
C ASP A 165 9.78 -3.58 3.13
N ARG A 166 10.86 -4.37 3.14
CA ARG A 166 11.96 -4.25 4.12
C ARG A 166 12.82 -2.99 3.95
N SER A 167 12.68 -2.28 2.85
CA SER A 167 13.39 -1.00 2.61
C SER A 167 12.82 0.16 3.43
N ILE A 168 11.66 -0.04 4.05
CA ILE A 168 10.92 0.99 4.77
C ILE A 168 11.10 0.85 6.28
N ALA A 169 11.24 1.98 6.96
CA ALA A 169 11.38 2.01 8.42
C ALA A 169 10.11 1.46 9.10
N MET A 170 10.30 0.64 10.14
CA MET A 170 9.19 0.26 11.02
C MET A 170 8.64 1.49 11.72
N LEU A 171 7.33 1.52 11.93
CA LEU A 171 6.71 2.56 12.78
C LEU A 171 7.36 2.58 14.16
N ASP A 172 7.70 3.76 14.64
CA ASP A 172 8.29 3.91 15.95
C ASP A 172 7.32 3.48 17.08
N SER A 173 7.85 3.22 18.25
CA SER A 173 7.07 2.74 19.39
C SER A 173 6.02 3.73 19.88
N ALA A 174 6.22 5.03 19.65
CA ALA A 174 5.31 6.09 20.05
C ALA A 174 4.02 6.05 19.21
N LEU A 175 4.16 5.88 17.90
CA LEU A 175 3.03 5.69 16.98
C LEU A 175 2.35 4.35 17.17
N ARG A 176 3.13 3.28 17.36
CA ARG A 176 2.59 1.94 17.51
C ARG A 176 1.61 1.81 18.67
N ARG A 177 1.73 2.63 19.71
CA ARG A 177 0.79 2.65 20.85
C ARG A 177 -0.50 3.42 20.59
N ARG A 178 -0.56 4.21 19.52
CA ARG A 178 -1.66 5.13 19.20
C ARG A 178 -2.58 4.62 18.12
N PHE A 179 -2.21 3.51 17.49
CA PHE A 179 -2.98 2.86 16.45
C PHE A 179 -3.31 1.42 16.81
N ASP A 180 -4.53 1.01 16.50
CA ASP A 180 -4.91 -0.40 16.46
C ASP A 180 -4.48 -0.99 15.12
N PHE A 181 -3.78 -2.12 15.17
CA PHE A 181 -3.26 -2.79 13.98
C PHE A 181 -4.21 -3.88 13.52
N ILE A 182 -4.66 -3.77 12.28
CA ILE A 182 -5.51 -4.77 11.63
C ILE A 182 -4.72 -5.38 10.48
N GLU A 183 -4.39 -6.65 10.62
CA GLU A 183 -3.68 -7.40 9.59
C GLU A 183 -4.62 -7.74 8.42
N MET A 184 -4.16 -7.44 7.18
CA MET A 184 -4.89 -7.68 5.95
C MET A 184 -4.24 -8.78 5.12
N MET A 185 -4.41 -10.03 5.57
CA MET A 185 -3.91 -11.19 4.84
C MET A 185 -4.67 -11.41 3.52
N PRO A 186 -4.04 -12.07 2.53
CA PRO A 186 -4.75 -12.56 1.35
C PRO A 186 -5.98 -13.36 1.72
N ASN A 187 -7.10 -13.14 1.04
CA ASN A 187 -8.32 -13.91 1.21
C ASN A 187 -8.61 -14.78 -0.03
N PRO A 188 -8.09 -16.01 -0.10
CA PRO A 188 -8.31 -16.91 -1.24
C PRO A 188 -9.76 -17.33 -1.42
N ASP A 189 -10.63 -17.22 -0.40
CA ASP A 189 -12.05 -17.57 -0.51
C ASP A 189 -12.78 -16.70 -1.53
N LEU A 190 -12.26 -15.51 -1.81
CA LEU A 190 -12.77 -14.68 -2.88
C LEU A 190 -12.59 -15.28 -4.29
N LEU A 191 -11.78 -16.33 -4.41
CA LEU A 191 -11.53 -17.07 -5.66
C LEU A 191 -12.25 -18.42 -5.70
N ASP A 192 -13.18 -18.68 -4.76
CA ASP A 192 -13.97 -19.91 -4.75
C ASP A 192 -14.70 -20.10 -6.10
N GLY A 193 -14.59 -21.32 -6.64
CA GLY A 193 -15.23 -21.69 -7.91
C GLY A 193 -14.55 -21.14 -9.17
N VAL A 194 -13.44 -20.40 -9.04
CA VAL A 194 -12.66 -19.95 -10.21
C VAL A 194 -11.77 -21.09 -10.70
N VAL A 195 -12.09 -21.62 -11.87
CA VAL A 195 -11.35 -22.74 -12.49
C VAL A 195 -10.93 -22.33 -13.91
N VAL A 196 -9.68 -22.62 -14.27
CA VAL A 196 -9.12 -22.40 -15.62
C VAL A 196 -8.62 -23.73 -16.15
N ASP A 197 -9.27 -24.30 -17.14
CA ASP A 197 -8.91 -25.55 -17.80
C ASP A 197 -8.52 -26.68 -16.80
N GLY A 198 -9.31 -26.82 -15.71
CA GLY A 198 -9.09 -27.79 -14.64
C GLY A 198 -8.21 -27.32 -13.48
N VAL A 199 -7.56 -26.17 -13.57
CA VAL A 199 -6.79 -25.57 -12.48
C VAL A 199 -7.71 -24.80 -11.54
N ASP A 200 -7.84 -25.24 -10.29
CA ASP A 200 -8.53 -24.53 -9.21
C ASP A 200 -7.63 -23.41 -8.69
N ILE A 201 -8.00 -22.16 -8.98
CA ILE A 201 -7.15 -20.98 -8.68
C ILE A 201 -7.00 -20.76 -7.17
N LYS A 202 -8.03 -21.05 -6.38
CA LYS A 202 -7.92 -20.98 -4.92
C LYS A 202 -6.88 -21.94 -4.39
N LYS A 203 -6.92 -23.21 -4.82
CA LYS A 203 -5.93 -24.21 -4.40
C LYS A 203 -4.52 -23.86 -4.86
N LEU A 204 -4.42 -23.34 -6.08
CA LEU A 204 -3.14 -22.90 -6.66
C LEU A 204 -2.48 -21.83 -5.79
N ILE A 205 -3.19 -20.74 -5.46
CA ILE A 205 -2.64 -19.65 -4.64
C ILE A 205 -2.34 -20.09 -3.20
N LEU A 206 -3.19 -20.93 -2.61
CA LEU A 206 -2.95 -21.49 -1.27
C LEU A 206 -1.65 -22.29 -1.24
N LYS A 207 -1.39 -23.10 -2.26
CA LYS A 207 -0.17 -23.93 -2.33
C LYS A 207 1.07 -23.08 -2.56
N ILE A 208 1.01 -22.09 -3.45
CA ILE A 208 2.11 -21.13 -3.67
C ILE A 208 2.40 -20.37 -2.36
N ASN A 209 1.39 -19.79 -1.72
CA ASN A 209 1.56 -19.01 -0.49
C ASN A 209 2.12 -19.85 0.66
N LYS A 210 1.73 -21.13 0.77
CA LYS A 210 2.31 -22.02 1.77
C LYS A 210 3.81 -22.24 1.55
N ARG A 211 4.25 -22.34 0.29
CA ARG A 211 5.66 -22.48 -0.05
C ARG A 211 6.43 -21.18 0.16
N VAL A 212 5.85 -20.02 -0.20
CA VAL A 212 6.43 -18.70 0.06
C VAL A 212 6.60 -18.48 1.55
N GLU A 213 5.58 -18.78 2.38
CA GLU A 213 5.66 -18.66 3.84
C GLU A 213 6.82 -19.47 4.44
N ILE A 214 7.09 -20.69 3.91
CA ILE A 214 8.15 -21.57 4.38
C ILE A 214 9.53 -21.08 3.93
N LEU A 215 9.66 -20.60 2.69
CA LEU A 215 10.95 -20.26 2.07
C LEU A 215 11.37 -18.80 2.25
N CYS A 216 10.43 -17.93 2.57
CA CYS A 216 10.63 -16.52 2.86
C CYS A 216 10.03 -16.15 4.22
N ASP A 217 8.79 -15.70 4.23
CA ASP A 217 8.02 -15.39 5.42
C ASP A 217 6.52 -15.21 5.09
N ARG A 218 5.73 -14.88 6.13
CA ARG A 218 4.27 -14.68 6.04
C ARG A 218 3.89 -13.38 5.31
N ASP A 219 4.70 -12.34 5.45
CA ASP A 219 4.40 -11.00 4.90
C ASP A 219 4.52 -10.98 3.38
N HIS A 220 5.30 -11.90 2.79
CA HIS A 220 5.50 -12.02 1.35
C HIS A 220 4.47 -12.92 0.64
N THR A 221 3.37 -13.30 1.31
CA THR A 221 2.32 -14.10 0.65
C THR A 221 1.63 -13.32 -0.46
N ILE A 222 1.38 -14.02 -1.59
CA ILE A 222 0.82 -13.41 -2.81
C ILE A 222 -0.66 -13.07 -2.59
N GLY A 223 -1.04 -11.83 -2.89
CA GLY A 223 -2.40 -11.32 -2.77
C GLY A 223 -3.38 -11.96 -3.77
N HIS A 224 -4.60 -12.28 -3.32
CA HIS A 224 -5.67 -12.76 -4.19
C HIS A 224 -6.05 -11.76 -5.29
N ALA A 225 -5.74 -10.48 -5.10
CA ALA A 225 -6.07 -9.39 -6.03
C ALA A 225 -5.51 -9.61 -7.43
N TYR A 226 -4.33 -10.22 -7.57
CA TYR A 226 -3.74 -10.54 -8.87
C TYR A 226 -4.63 -11.45 -9.73
N PHE A 227 -5.42 -12.31 -9.08
CA PHE A 227 -6.24 -13.34 -9.74
C PHE A 227 -7.71 -12.94 -9.93
N MET A 228 -8.14 -11.78 -9.40
CA MET A 228 -9.56 -11.37 -9.44
C MET A 228 -10.12 -11.21 -10.86
N GLN A 229 -9.30 -10.86 -11.85
CA GLN A 229 -9.72 -10.77 -13.24
C GLN A 229 -10.16 -12.14 -13.83
N LEU A 230 -9.69 -13.27 -13.26
CA LEU A 230 -10.10 -14.60 -13.66
C LEU A 230 -11.56 -14.91 -13.29
N LYS A 231 -12.18 -14.16 -12.36
CA LYS A 231 -13.64 -14.29 -12.09
C LYS A 231 -14.48 -13.90 -13.29
N GLN A 232 -14.00 -12.95 -14.09
CA GLN A 232 -14.70 -12.45 -15.28
C GLN A 232 -14.23 -13.18 -16.54
N ARG A 233 -12.95 -13.54 -16.62
CA ARG A 233 -12.32 -14.17 -17.79
C ARG A 233 -11.42 -15.35 -17.36
N PRO A 234 -12.01 -16.51 -17.03
CA PRO A 234 -11.27 -17.70 -16.60
C PRO A 234 -10.61 -18.41 -17.77
N THR A 235 -9.58 -17.83 -18.37
CA THR A 235 -8.86 -18.39 -19.51
C THR A 235 -7.38 -18.59 -19.22
N LEU A 236 -6.77 -19.60 -19.88
CA LEU A 236 -5.33 -19.84 -19.79
C LEU A 236 -4.51 -18.62 -20.21
N ALA A 237 -4.96 -17.87 -21.22
CA ALA A 237 -4.24 -16.66 -21.66
C ALA A 237 -4.17 -15.59 -20.55
N VAL A 238 -5.24 -15.39 -19.77
CA VAL A 238 -5.25 -14.46 -18.63
C VAL A 238 -4.38 -15.00 -17.49
N LEU A 239 -4.47 -16.30 -17.19
CA LEU A 239 -3.62 -16.93 -16.17
C LEU A 239 -2.14 -16.83 -16.54
N ALA A 240 -1.78 -17.09 -17.79
CA ALA A 240 -0.43 -16.94 -18.32
C ALA A 240 0.08 -15.49 -18.18
N HIS A 241 -0.77 -14.52 -18.50
CA HIS A 241 -0.43 -13.11 -18.35
C HIS A 241 -0.13 -12.74 -16.89
N ILE A 242 -0.96 -13.20 -15.94
CA ILE A 242 -0.76 -12.97 -14.49
C ILE A 242 0.57 -13.57 -14.04
N PHE A 243 0.83 -14.83 -14.39
CA PHE A 243 2.06 -15.50 -13.97
C PHE A 243 3.30 -14.85 -14.57
N LYS A 244 3.29 -14.59 -15.88
CA LYS A 244 4.44 -14.03 -16.58
C LYS A 244 4.77 -12.61 -16.16
N ASN A 245 3.76 -11.76 -15.96
CA ASN A 245 3.97 -10.32 -15.78
C ASN A 245 3.81 -9.86 -14.32
N SER A 246 3.33 -10.73 -13.44
CA SER A 246 3.14 -10.36 -12.03
C SER A 246 3.75 -11.38 -11.08
N ILE A 247 3.38 -12.66 -11.16
CA ILE A 247 3.77 -13.65 -10.14
C ILE A 247 5.25 -13.99 -10.21
N VAL A 248 5.78 -14.31 -11.39
CA VAL A 248 7.21 -14.68 -11.54
C VAL A 248 8.10 -13.47 -11.22
N PRO A 249 7.86 -12.25 -11.73
CA PRO A 249 8.62 -11.07 -11.32
C PRO A 249 8.56 -10.79 -9.82
N LEU A 250 7.39 -10.96 -9.19
CA LEU A 250 7.24 -10.78 -7.75
C LEU A 250 8.06 -11.81 -6.96
N LEU A 251 8.10 -13.07 -7.40
CA LEU A 251 8.96 -14.09 -6.78
C LEU A 251 10.44 -13.79 -6.97
N GLN A 252 10.85 -13.23 -8.13
CA GLN A 252 12.23 -12.79 -8.35
C GLN A 252 12.63 -11.69 -7.35
N GLU A 253 11.75 -10.73 -7.09
CA GLU A 253 11.96 -9.70 -6.09
C GLU A 253 12.02 -10.28 -4.67
N TYR A 254 11.09 -11.15 -4.29
CA TYR A 254 11.03 -11.73 -2.95
C TYR A 254 12.23 -12.60 -2.60
N PHE A 255 12.78 -13.32 -3.57
CA PHE A 255 13.91 -14.22 -3.40
C PHE A 255 15.23 -13.65 -3.89
N TYR A 256 15.28 -12.36 -4.27
CA TYR A 256 16.52 -11.72 -4.77
C TYR A 256 17.19 -12.52 -5.90
N ASP A 257 16.38 -12.95 -6.88
CA ASP A 257 16.81 -13.79 -8.00
C ASP A 257 17.42 -15.17 -7.60
N ASP A 258 17.13 -15.66 -6.40
CA ASP A 258 17.39 -17.06 -6.03
C ASP A 258 16.40 -17.97 -6.79
N TYR A 259 16.78 -18.34 -8.00
CA TYR A 259 15.95 -19.14 -8.91
C TYR A 259 15.68 -20.56 -8.39
N GLU A 260 16.50 -21.12 -7.51
CA GLU A 260 16.21 -22.42 -6.88
C GLU A 260 14.97 -22.34 -6.00
N LYS A 261 14.87 -21.32 -5.17
CA LYS A 261 13.66 -21.10 -4.36
C LYS A 261 12.44 -20.81 -5.21
N ILE A 262 12.58 -20.03 -6.28
CA ILE A 262 11.48 -19.76 -7.23
C ILE A 262 10.98 -21.07 -7.85
N ARG A 263 11.88 -21.94 -8.29
CA ARG A 263 11.55 -23.28 -8.81
C ARG A 263 10.82 -24.14 -7.78
N LEU A 264 11.22 -24.10 -6.51
CA LEU A 264 10.54 -24.81 -5.42
C LEU A 264 9.12 -24.26 -5.20
N VAL A 265 8.95 -22.93 -5.20
CA VAL A 265 7.62 -22.30 -5.08
C VAL A 265 6.71 -22.70 -6.22
N LEU A 266 7.21 -22.68 -7.46
CA LEU A 266 6.45 -23.03 -8.66
C LEU A 266 6.30 -24.55 -8.89
N GLY A 267 7.03 -25.37 -8.11
CA GLY A 267 7.03 -26.84 -8.23
C GLY A 267 7.79 -27.36 -9.43
N ASP A 268 8.68 -26.57 -10.01
CA ASP A 268 9.38 -26.88 -11.26
C ASP A 268 10.35 -28.07 -11.13
N ALA A 269 10.86 -28.34 -9.93
CA ALA A 269 11.73 -29.49 -9.68
C ALA A 269 11.11 -30.87 -10.02
N ASN A 270 9.77 -30.94 -10.00
CA ASN A 270 9.02 -32.18 -10.25
C ASN A 270 8.26 -32.19 -11.60
N LYS A 271 8.58 -31.26 -12.50
CA LYS A 271 7.92 -31.12 -13.80
C LYS A 271 8.82 -31.55 -14.95
N GLU A 272 8.20 -31.95 -16.03
CA GLU A 272 8.88 -32.11 -17.31
C GLU A 272 9.47 -30.79 -17.77
N GLU A 273 10.58 -30.81 -18.52
CA GLU A 273 11.31 -29.60 -18.92
C GLU A 273 10.45 -28.57 -19.66
N ASN A 274 9.49 -29.03 -20.48
CA ASN A 274 8.55 -28.17 -21.21
C ASN A 274 7.46 -27.54 -20.34
N GLU A 275 7.29 -28.00 -19.09
CA GLU A 275 6.30 -27.53 -18.13
C GLU A 275 6.93 -26.64 -17.03
N GLN A 276 8.26 -26.59 -16.94
CA GLN A 276 8.97 -25.76 -15.96
C GLN A 276 8.87 -24.29 -16.37
N PHE A 277 8.44 -23.44 -15.47
CA PHE A 277 8.44 -21.98 -15.67
C PHE A 277 9.86 -21.42 -15.64
N VAL A 278 10.70 -21.99 -14.80
CA VAL A 278 12.14 -21.68 -14.70
C VAL A 278 12.92 -22.95 -15.00
N ARG A 279 13.67 -22.94 -16.09
CA ARG A 279 14.59 -24.03 -16.45
C ARG A 279 15.91 -23.84 -15.76
N ALA A 280 16.51 -24.94 -15.32
CA ALA A 280 17.88 -25.01 -14.85
C ALA A 280 18.67 -25.80 -15.86
N THR A 281 19.76 -25.23 -16.39
CA THR A 281 20.64 -25.86 -17.36
C THR A 281 22.05 -25.92 -16.79
N ALA A 282 22.66 -27.07 -16.82
CA ALA A 282 24.07 -27.21 -16.41
C ALA A 282 24.99 -26.34 -17.26
N VAL A 283 25.98 -25.73 -16.63
CA VAL A 283 26.97 -24.90 -17.31
C VAL A 283 28.08 -25.79 -17.89
N ASP A 284 28.29 -25.73 -19.19
CA ASP A 284 29.51 -26.28 -19.80
C ASP A 284 30.63 -25.21 -19.74
N TYR A 285 31.42 -25.27 -18.67
CA TYR A 285 32.48 -24.31 -18.43
C TYR A 285 33.55 -24.35 -19.51
N ALA A 286 33.83 -25.54 -20.09
CA ALA A 286 34.80 -25.68 -21.16
C ALA A 286 34.39 -24.97 -22.43
N GLN A 287 33.10 -25.02 -22.74
CA GLN A 287 32.49 -24.31 -23.87
C GLN A 287 32.50 -22.80 -23.70
N VAL A 288 32.20 -22.30 -22.47
CA VAL A 288 32.07 -20.87 -22.20
C VAL A 288 33.40 -20.17 -21.98
N PHE A 289 34.33 -20.81 -21.24
CA PHE A 289 35.57 -20.18 -20.77
C PHE A 289 36.85 -20.84 -21.33
N GLY A 290 36.72 -21.88 -22.13
CA GLY A 290 37.79 -22.64 -22.67
C GLY A 290 38.28 -23.78 -21.75
N SER A 291 38.99 -24.76 -22.31
CA SER A 291 39.32 -26.03 -21.67
C SER A 291 40.22 -25.95 -20.44
N ASN A 292 40.83 -24.81 -20.13
CA ASN A 292 41.75 -24.60 -19.01
C ASN A 292 41.16 -23.73 -17.87
N ALA A 293 39.86 -23.47 -17.87
CA ALA A 293 39.21 -22.64 -16.83
C ALA A 293 38.88 -23.51 -15.61
N GLU A 294 39.75 -23.52 -14.60
CA GLU A 294 39.38 -23.97 -13.24
C GLU A 294 38.66 -22.84 -12.53
N LEU A 295 37.35 -22.81 -12.67
CA LEU A 295 36.49 -21.86 -11.98
C LEU A 295 35.76 -22.58 -10.84
N TYR A 296 36.02 -22.13 -9.61
CA TYR A 296 35.27 -22.54 -8.43
C TYR A 296 34.03 -21.64 -8.31
N LEU A 297 32.93 -22.01 -8.99
CA LEU A 297 31.65 -21.33 -8.86
C LEU A 297 30.72 -22.20 -8.00
N GLU A 298 30.02 -21.55 -7.06
CA GLU A 298 29.09 -22.26 -6.16
C GLU A 298 27.83 -22.77 -6.88
N ASN A 299 27.47 -22.26 -8.07
CA ASN A 299 26.32 -22.69 -8.86
C ASN A 299 26.71 -23.18 -10.24
N ASP A 300 26.60 -24.50 -10.45
CA ASP A 300 26.83 -25.14 -11.74
C ASP A 300 25.65 -25.05 -12.72
N GLN A 301 24.67 -24.14 -12.46
CA GLN A 301 23.44 -24.04 -13.24
C GLN A 301 23.17 -22.62 -13.69
N ILE A 302 22.70 -22.49 -14.93
CA ILE A 302 22.12 -21.25 -15.45
C ILE A 302 20.60 -21.40 -15.46
N TYR A 303 19.93 -20.36 -14.96
CA TYR A 303 18.48 -20.34 -14.93
C TYR A 303 17.92 -19.46 -16.05
N SER A 304 16.82 -19.91 -16.65
CA SER A 304 16.12 -19.16 -17.70
C SER A 304 14.61 -19.30 -17.58
N ILE A 305 13.89 -18.23 -17.89
CA ILE A 305 12.43 -18.24 -17.92
C ILE A 305 11.95 -18.94 -19.21
N ASN A 306 11.14 -19.97 -19.04
CA ASN A 306 10.55 -20.71 -20.14
C ASN A 306 9.20 -20.11 -20.56
N ASN A 307 9.24 -19.28 -21.59
CA ASN A 307 8.03 -18.62 -22.09
C ASN A 307 6.94 -19.60 -22.61
N ALA A 308 7.32 -20.78 -23.07
CA ALA A 308 6.35 -21.78 -23.57
C ALA A 308 5.53 -22.40 -22.44
N ALA A 309 6.08 -22.53 -21.23
CA ALA A 309 5.38 -23.10 -20.09
C ALA A 309 4.15 -22.27 -19.67
N PHE A 310 4.16 -20.95 -19.87
CA PHE A 310 3.00 -20.12 -19.54
C PHE A 310 1.76 -20.43 -20.39
N ALA A 311 1.94 -20.96 -21.58
CA ALA A 311 0.83 -21.41 -22.45
C ALA A 311 0.49 -22.90 -22.25
N ASN A 312 1.16 -23.59 -21.33
CA ASN A 312 0.94 -25.02 -21.05
C ASN A 312 0.17 -25.20 -19.74
N ILE A 313 -1.08 -25.67 -19.80
CA ILE A 313 -1.92 -25.85 -18.61
C ILE A 313 -1.31 -26.84 -17.60
N ASN A 314 -0.57 -27.86 -18.07
CA ASN A 314 0.06 -28.85 -17.20
C ASN A 314 1.10 -28.21 -16.27
N ALA A 315 1.73 -27.10 -16.68
CA ALA A 315 2.65 -26.33 -15.85
C ALA A 315 1.98 -25.81 -14.57
N TYR A 316 0.69 -25.49 -14.63
CA TYR A 316 -0.10 -24.99 -13.48
C TYR A 316 -0.72 -26.14 -12.67
N LEU A 317 -1.18 -27.20 -13.33
CA LEU A 317 -1.77 -28.38 -12.64
C LEU A 317 -0.76 -29.07 -11.72
N LYS A 318 0.53 -28.96 -12.04
CA LYS A 318 1.62 -29.59 -11.26
C LYS A 318 2.26 -28.64 -10.20
N ILE A 319 1.78 -27.37 -10.07
CA ILE A 319 2.14 -26.53 -8.94
C ILE A 319 1.55 -27.10 -7.66
#